data_0d689cc9551e75d10c464bd87ce7bf02
#
_entry.id   0d689cc9551e75d10c464bd87ce7bf02
#
_cell.length_a   1.000
_cell.length_b   1.000
_cell.length_c   1.000
_cell.angle_alpha   90.00
_cell.angle_beta   90.00
_cell.angle_gamma   90.00
#
_symmetry.space_group_name_H-M   'P 1'
#
loop_
_entity.id
_entity.type
_entity.pdbx_description
1 polymer ?
#
loop_
_entity_poly.entity_id
_entity_poly.type
_entity_poly.pdbx_seq_one_letter_code
_entity_poly.pdbx_strand_id
1 'polypeptide(L)'
;FFHGNITHPDLVGKLVAEADIVVHFAAESHVTRSIYDNAIFFETDVIGTQVVANAAVNNPVELFVHISSSEVYGTALADPMDEEHPLNPMSPYAAAKAGADRLIYSYIKTYDLPAVIVRPFNNYGPCQHLEKAIPNFIVSALQDKPITIHGDGNSSRDWLFVEDTCRALDKILHVDRKKVIGETINLGTGSDTCVLDIGRKILGKLDKPESMLNYIKDRPGQVSCHISSTDKSKELLDWQAEISLDTGLEKTIEFYKNNRQWWERFIWMKELWGS
;
A
#
# COMPACT_ATOMS: atom_id res chain seq x y z
N PHE A 1 -18.28 0.33 -15.00
CA PHE A 1 -17.98 -0.38 -13.75
C PHE A 1 -18.53 -1.81 -13.79
N PHE A 2 -17.67 -2.79 -13.52
CA PHE A 2 -18.03 -4.21 -13.44
C PHE A 2 -17.78 -4.70 -12.02
N HIS A 3 -18.80 -5.23 -11.37
CA HIS A 3 -18.69 -5.85 -10.05
C HIS A 3 -18.35 -7.34 -10.22
N GLY A 4 -17.22 -7.78 -9.66
CA GLY A 4 -16.77 -9.17 -9.76
C GLY A 4 -15.53 -9.45 -8.92
N ASN A 5 -15.13 -10.72 -8.88
CA ASN A 5 -13.92 -11.17 -8.22
C ASN A 5 -12.83 -11.41 -9.26
N ILE A 6 -11.60 -10.97 -9.00
CA ILE A 6 -10.44 -11.16 -9.89
C ILE A 6 -10.01 -12.63 -10.03
N THR A 7 -10.50 -13.52 -9.18
CA THR A 7 -10.29 -14.98 -9.29
C THR A 7 -11.21 -15.64 -10.33
N HIS A 8 -12.11 -14.89 -10.98
CA HIS A 8 -13.02 -15.39 -12.01
C HIS A 8 -12.44 -15.16 -13.42
N PRO A 9 -11.82 -16.19 -14.05
CA PRO A 9 -11.07 -16.02 -15.30
C PRO A 9 -11.92 -15.54 -16.47
N ASP A 10 -13.18 -15.98 -16.59
CA ASP A 10 -14.05 -15.61 -17.70
C ASP A 10 -14.40 -14.12 -17.69
N LEU A 11 -14.66 -13.54 -16.49
CA LEU A 11 -14.95 -12.13 -16.35
C LEU A 11 -13.67 -11.30 -16.60
N VAL A 12 -12.59 -11.68 -15.95
CA VAL A 12 -11.30 -10.97 -16.07
C VAL A 12 -10.79 -11.03 -17.51
N GLY A 13 -10.87 -12.21 -18.17
CA GLY A 13 -10.47 -12.37 -19.56
C GLY A 13 -11.22 -11.45 -20.53
N LYS A 14 -12.56 -11.32 -20.35
CA LYS A 14 -13.37 -10.40 -21.16
C LYS A 14 -12.98 -8.93 -20.96
N LEU A 15 -12.72 -8.51 -19.71
CA LEU A 15 -12.38 -7.13 -19.42
C LEU A 15 -10.97 -6.77 -19.93
N VAL A 16 -10.00 -7.69 -19.78
CA VAL A 16 -8.63 -7.47 -20.25
C VAL A 16 -8.58 -7.46 -21.78
N ALA A 17 -9.41 -8.24 -22.46
CA ALA A 17 -9.49 -8.24 -23.92
C ALA A 17 -9.95 -6.89 -24.53
N GLU A 18 -10.58 -6.03 -23.72
CA GLU A 18 -11.03 -4.69 -24.12
C GLU A 18 -10.07 -3.57 -23.62
N ALA A 19 -8.94 -3.92 -22.98
CA ALA A 19 -8.04 -2.97 -22.35
C ALA A 19 -6.69 -2.88 -23.08
N ASP A 20 -6.20 -1.68 -23.31
CA ASP A 20 -4.84 -1.43 -23.80
C ASP A 20 -3.81 -1.52 -22.64
N ILE A 21 -4.20 -1.08 -21.44
CA ILE A 21 -3.37 -1.07 -20.24
C ILE A 21 -4.12 -1.70 -19.06
N VAL A 22 -3.43 -2.52 -18.29
CA VAL A 22 -3.94 -3.07 -17.03
C VAL A 22 -3.19 -2.48 -15.85
N VAL A 23 -3.91 -1.83 -14.92
CA VAL A 23 -3.35 -1.41 -13.63
C VAL A 23 -3.99 -2.24 -12.52
N HIS A 24 -3.22 -3.18 -11.98
CA HIS A 24 -3.71 -4.18 -11.04
C HIS A 24 -3.51 -3.74 -9.59
N PHE A 25 -4.56 -3.13 -9.01
CA PHE A 25 -4.61 -2.73 -7.59
C PHE A 25 -5.29 -3.74 -6.69
N ALA A 26 -6.12 -4.62 -7.25
CA ALA A 26 -6.98 -5.50 -6.47
C ALA A 26 -6.14 -6.42 -5.58
N ALA A 27 -6.36 -6.33 -4.27
CA ALA A 27 -5.66 -7.08 -3.24
C ALA A 27 -6.41 -7.03 -1.92
N GLU A 28 -6.20 -8.03 -1.06
CA GLU A 28 -6.41 -7.91 0.37
C GLU A 28 -5.20 -7.19 0.98
N SER A 29 -5.40 -6.28 1.93
CA SER A 29 -4.31 -5.37 2.34
C SER A 29 -4.15 -5.12 3.84
N HIS A 30 -4.87 -5.86 4.70
CA HIS A 30 -4.85 -5.64 6.14
C HIS A 30 -3.96 -6.66 6.88
N VAL A 31 -2.77 -6.21 7.34
CA VAL A 31 -1.78 -7.08 7.98
C VAL A 31 -2.36 -7.86 9.17
N THR A 32 -3.03 -7.19 10.11
CA THR A 32 -3.58 -7.87 11.30
C THR A 32 -4.62 -8.93 10.92
N ARG A 33 -5.54 -8.61 9.99
CA ARG A 33 -6.53 -9.57 9.50
C ARG A 33 -5.88 -10.80 8.89
N SER A 34 -4.76 -10.64 8.16
CA SER A 34 -4.04 -11.77 7.56
C SER A 34 -3.46 -12.76 8.58
N ILE A 35 -3.23 -12.33 9.82
CA ILE A 35 -2.75 -13.19 10.91
C ILE A 35 -3.85 -14.15 11.37
N TYR A 36 -5.10 -13.70 11.39
CA TYR A 36 -6.24 -14.49 11.85
C TYR A 36 -6.90 -15.31 10.74
N ASP A 37 -6.97 -14.74 9.52
CA ASP A 37 -7.56 -15.39 8.33
C ASP A 37 -6.69 -15.08 7.12
N ASN A 38 -5.77 -16.00 6.79
CA ASN A 38 -4.81 -15.79 5.72
C ASN A 38 -5.25 -16.34 4.36
N ALA A 39 -6.18 -17.28 4.31
CA ALA A 39 -6.55 -17.99 3.07
C ALA A 39 -7.00 -17.02 1.97
N ILE A 40 -7.86 -16.05 2.33
CA ILE A 40 -8.39 -15.06 1.39
C ILE A 40 -7.28 -14.17 0.79
N PHE A 41 -6.18 -13.92 1.54
CA PHE A 41 -5.03 -13.15 1.03
C PHE A 41 -4.29 -13.91 -0.06
N PHE A 42 -4.05 -15.22 0.10
CA PHE A 42 -3.43 -16.02 -0.94
C PHE A 42 -4.36 -16.22 -2.13
N GLU A 43 -5.65 -16.43 -1.89
CA GLU A 43 -6.64 -16.53 -2.97
C GLU A 43 -6.71 -15.24 -3.79
N THR A 44 -6.86 -14.09 -3.15
CA THR A 44 -6.99 -12.81 -3.85
C THR A 44 -5.66 -12.35 -4.42
N ASP A 45 -4.60 -12.28 -3.59
CA ASP A 45 -3.36 -11.60 -3.98
C ASP A 45 -2.50 -12.46 -4.89
N VAL A 46 -2.46 -13.80 -4.71
CA VAL A 46 -1.65 -14.69 -5.54
C VAL A 46 -2.46 -15.26 -6.68
N ILE A 47 -3.56 -15.98 -6.39
CA ILE A 47 -4.35 -16.62 -7.44
C ILE A 47 -5.08 -15.57 -8.29
N GLY A 48 -5.66 -14.53 -7.66
CA GLY A 48 -6.27 -13.43 -8.40
C GLY A 48 -5.26 -12.72 -9.32
N THR A 49 -4.04 -12.44 -8.85
CA THR A 49 -2.97 -11.88 -9.69
C THR A 49 -2.62 -12.81 -10.85
N GLN A 50 -2.56 -14.14 -10.61
CA GLN A 50 -2.33 -15.12 -11.67
C GLN A 50 -3.41 -15.06 -12.76
N VAL A 51 -4.67 -14.97 -12.35
CA VAL A 51 -5.80 -14.88 -13.30
C VAL A 51 -5.69 -13.63 -14.16
N VAL A 52 -5.39 -12.46 -13.54
CA VAL A 52 -5.24 -11.20 -14.29
C VAL A 52 -4.02 -11.24 -15.23
N ALA A 53 -2.89 -11.79 -14.77
CA ALA A 53 -1.69 -11.94 -15.59
C ALA A 53 -1.88 -12.91 -16.76
N ASN A 54 -2.54 -14.06 -16.53
CA ASN A 54 -2.91 -15.00 -17.59
C ASN A 54 -3.82 -14.35 -18.64
N ALA A 55 -4.77 -13.53 -18.19
CA ALA A 55 -5.65 -12.80 -19.11
C ALA A 55 -4.86 -11.82 -19.98
N ALA A 56 -3.86 -11.12 -19.41
CA ALA A 56 -2.99 -10.20 -20.14
C ALA A 56 -2.02 -10.90 -21.10
N VAL A 57 -1.58 -12.11 -20.78
CA VAL A 57 -0.78 -12.93 -21.72
C VAL A 57 -1.63 -13.42 -22.90
N ASN A 58 -2.88 -13.84 -22.62
CA ASN A 58 -3.80 -14.36 -23.65
C ASN A 58 -4.40 -13.23 -24.51
N ASN A 59 -4.51 -12.04 -23.98
CA ASN A 59 -4.98 -10.84 -24.69
C ASN A 59 -3.90 -9.75 -24.52
N PRO A 60 -2.94 -9.65 -25.45
CA PRO A 60 -1.78 -8.79 -25.30
C PRO A 60 -2.14 -7.34 -25.01
N VAL A 61 -1.58 -6.80 -23.94
CA VAL A 61 -1.74 -5.42 -23.49
C VAL A 61 -0.45 -4.62 -23.76
N GLU A 62 -0.54 -3.30 -23.86
CA GLU A 62 0.63 -2.43 -24.04
C GLU A 62 1.47 -2.32 -22.76
N LEU A 63 0.83 -2.38 -21.59
CA LEU A 63 1.47 -2.31 -20.29
C LEU A 63 0.63 -2.98 -19.20
N PHE A 64 1.30 -3.73 -18.33
CA PHE A 64 0.74 -4.29 -17.11
C PHE A 64 1.43 -3.66 -15.90
N VAL A 65 0.72 -2.87 -15.10
CA VAL A 65 1.23 -2.26 -13.88
C VAL A 65 0.77 -3.08 -12.68
N HIS A 66 1.69 -3.78 -12.02
CA HIS A 66 1.40 -4.55 -10.81
C HIS A 66 1.70 -3.73 -9.57
N ILE A 67 0.68 -3.48 -8.74
CA ILE A 67 0.86 -2.81 -7.45
C ILE A 67 1.18 -3.86 -6.38
N SER A 68 2.48 -3.97 -6.07
CA SER A 68 3.04 -4.76 -4.99
C SER A 68 2.97 -4.00 -3.65
N SER A 69 3.96 -4.13 -2.79
CA SER A 69 4.02 -3.44 -1.49
C SER A 69 5.46 -3.42 -0.96
N SER A 70 5.85 -2.40 -0.20
CA SER A 70 7.11 -2.42 0.56
C SER A 70 7.15 -3.50 1.64
N GLU A 71 6.00 -4.00 2.12
CA GLU A 71 5.93 -5.08 3.11
C GLU A 71 6.58 -6.39 2.62
N VAL A 72 6.77 -6.57 1.30
CA VAL A 72 7.48 -7.73 0.74
C VAL A 72 8.94 -7.81 1.20
N TYR A 73 9.55 -6.68 1.54
CA TYR A 73 10.93 -6.61 2.01
C TYR A 73 11.11 -7.09 3.47
N GLY A 74 10.07 -6.96 4.30
CA GLY A 74 10.21 -7.13 5.75
C GLY A 74 10.98 -5.99 6.39
N THR A 75 11.63 -6.24 7.53
CA THR A 75 12.46 -5.23 8.20
C THR A 75 13.69 -4.88 7.37
N ALA A 76 14.02 -3.60 7.30
CA ALA A 76 15.17 -3.10 6.58
C ALA A 76 16.48 -3.77 7.06
N LEU A 77 17.24 -4.34 6.12
CA LEU A 77 18.59 -4.86 6.31
C LEU A 77 19.64 -3.85 5.83
N ALA A 78 19.23 -2.91 4.99
CA ALA A 78 20.00 -1.76 4.53
C ALA A 78 19.11 -0.53 4.57
N ASP A 79 19.67 0.63 4.77
CA ASP A 79 18.99 1.91 4.90
C ASP A 79 19.68 2.94 3.99
N PRO A 80 18.96 3.42 2.95
CA PRO A 80 17.59 3.06 2.53
C PRO A 80 17.49 1.71 1.81
N MET A 81 16.25 1.18 1.69
CA MET A 81 15.93 -0.07 0.98
C MET A 81 15.74 0.23 -0.51
N ASP A 82 16.57 -0.34 -1.35
CA ASP A 82 16.42 -0.30 -2.81
C ASP A 82 15.61 -1.52 -3.34
N GLU A 83 15.43 -1.60 -4.64
CA GLU A 83 14.67 -2.66 -5.29
C GLU A 83 15.36 -4.03 -5.29
N GLU A 84 16.68 -4.06 -5.05
CA GLU A 84 17.49 -5.29 -4.92
C GLU A 84 17.51 -5.83 -3.48
N HIS A 85 16.93 -5.08 -2.52
CA HIS A 85 16.79 -5.55 -1.14
C HIS A 85 16.07 -6.91 -1.08
N PRO A 86 16.55 -7.87 -0.28
CA PRO A 86 15.92 -9.19 -0.15
C PRO A 86 14.44 -9.14 0.23
N LEU A 87 13.65 -10.04 -0.31
CA LEU A 87 12.23 -10.18 0.05
C LEU A 87 12.10 -11.12 1.25
N ASN A 88 11.90 -10.55 2.43
CA ASN A 88 11.77 -11.23 3.70
C ASN A 88 10.41 -10.91 4.38
N PRO A 89 9.27 -11.29 3.78
CA PRO A 89 7.95 -10.94 4.29
C PRO A 89 7.72 -11.48 5.69
N MET A 90 7.22 -10.63 6.61
CA MET A 90 7.07 -10.98 8.03
C MET A 90 5.61 -11.24 8.45
N SER A 91 4.66 -11.16 7.53
CA SER A 91 3.24 -11.45 7.77
C SER A 91 2.64 -12.25 6.62
N PRO A 92 1.50 -12.96 6.84
CA PRO A 92 0.82 -13.66 5.75
C PRO A 92 0.41 -12.75 4.58
N TYR A 93 -0.04 -11.52 4.86
CA TYR A 93 -0.26 -10.49 3.84
C TYR A 93 1.01 -10.20 3.04
N ALA A 94 2.11 -9.91 3.72
CA ALA A 94 3.39 -9.62 3.07
C ALA A 94 3.88 -10.81 2.22
N ALA A 95 3.68 -12.05 2.71
CA ALA A 95 4.03 -13.27 1.99
C ALA A 95 3.16 -13.45 0.73
N ALA A 96 1.86 -13.18 0.80
CA ALA A 96 0.98 -13.22 -0.36
C ALA A 96 1.37 -12.15 -1.41
N LYS A 97 1.67 -10.92 -0.97
CA LYS A 97 2.17 -9.85 -1.85
C LYS A 97 3.52 -10.20 -2.48
N ALA A 98 4.45 -10.81 -1.73
CA ALA A 98 5.73 -11.27 -2.25
C ALA A 98 5.55 -12.41 -3.28
N GLY A 99 4.60 -13.32 -3.03
CA GLY A 99 4.21 -14.36 -3.98
C GLY A 99 3.69 -13.78 -5.30
N ALA A 100 2.78 -12.80 -5.22
CA ALA A 100 2.26 -12.09 -6.40
C ALA A 100 3.34 -11.30 -7.15
N ASP A 101 4.20 -10.59 -6.42
CA ASP A 101 5.34 -9.84 -6.96
C ASP A 101 6.28 -10.77 -7.78
N ARG A 102 6.69 -11.91 -7.19
CA ARG A 102 7.54 -12.87 -7.87
C ARG A 102 6.83 -13.62 -8.99
N LEU A 103 5.52 -13.80 -8.87
CA LEU A 103 4.71 -14.34 -9.96
C LEU A 103 4.78 -13.43 -11.20
N ILE A 104 4.54 -12.13 -11.05
CA ILE A 104 4.62 -11.18 -12.15
C ILE A 104 6.04 -11.12 -12.72
N TYR A 105 7.09 -11.13 -11.87
CA TYR A 105 8.47 -11.24 -12.34
C TYR A 105 8.68 -12.48 -13.22
N SER A 106 8.12 -13.63 -12.83
CA SER A 106 8.22 -14.85 -13.64
C SER A 106 7.51 -14.72 -14.99
N TYR A 107 6.35 -14.02 -15.02
CA TYR A 107 5.61 -13.77 -16.26
C TYR A 107 6.35 -12.84 -17.22
N ILE A 108 7.04 -11.83 -16.71
CA ILE A 108 7.96 -11.00 -17.49
C ILE A 108 9.04 -11.87 -18.17
N LYS A 109 9.63 -12.82 -17.43
CA LYS A 109 10.73 -13.66 -17.90
C LYS A 109 10.29 -14.83 -18.78
N THR A 110 9.08 -15.36 -18.56
CA THR A 110 8.62 -16.60 -19.24
C THR A 110 7.72 -16.31 -20.43
N TYR A 111 6.89 -15.26 -20.34
CA TYR A 111 5.86 -14.96 -21.34
C TYR A 111 6.08 -13.60 -22.00
N ASP A 112 7.18 -12.91 -21.70
CA ASP A 112 7.46 -11.55 -22.19
C ASP A 112 6.32 -10.57 -21.86
N LEU A 113 5.61 -10.78 -20.72
CA LEU A 113 4.56 -9.87 -20.29
C LEU A 113 5.15 -8.46 -20.13
N PRO A 114 4.61 -7.42 -20.82
CA PRO A 114 5.12 -6.07 -20.75
C PRO A 114 4.70 -5.42 -19.41
N ALA A 115 5.29 -5.86 -18.29
CA ALA A 115 4.88 -5.46 -16.96
C ALA A 115 5.96 -4.62 -16.24
N VAL A 116 5.47 -3.77 -15.33
CA VAL A 116 6.25 -3.08 -14.31
C VAL A 116 5.70 -3.43 -12.93
N ILE A 117 6.59 -3.71 -11.98
CA ILE A 117 6.24 -3.97 -10.58
C ILE A 117 6.46 -2.69 -9.79
N VAL A 118 5.44 -2.19 -9.12
CA VAL A 118 5.51 -1.00 -8.29
C VAL A 118 5.39 -1.41 -6.82
N ARG A 119 6.35 -1.00 -6.00
CA ARG A 119 6.38 -1.26 -4.55
C ARG A 119 6.16 0.06 -3.79
N PRO A 120 4.90 0.48 -3.60
CA PRO A 120 4.63 1.67 -2.80
C PRO A 120 4.94 1.40 -1.33
N PHE A 121 5.53 2.40 -0.67
CA PHE A 121 5.68 2.43 0.77
C PHE A 121 4.36 2.83 1.42
N ASN A 122 4.33 3.20 2.69
CA ASN A 122 3.07 3.34 3.43
C ASN A 122 2.22 4.52 2.92
N ASN A 123 1.28 4.23 2.04
CA ASN A 123 0.36 5.24 1.54
C ASN A 123 -0.60 5.72 2.64
N TYR A 124 -0.91 7.02 2.62
CA TYR A 124 -1.95 7.62 3.43
C TYR A 124 -2.61 8.79 2.70
N GLY A 125 -3.83 9.16 3.12
CA GLY A 125 -4.55 10.27 2.52
C GLY A 125 -6.07 10.19 2.64
N PRO A 126 -6.78 11.07 1.95
CA PRO A 126 -8.23 11.02 1.80
C PRO A 126 -8.72 9.66 1.32
N CYS A 127 -9.93 9.28 1.72
CA CYS A 127 -10.60 8.02 1.34
C CYS A 127 -9.90 6.73 1.80
N GLN A 128 -8.83 6.77 2.59
CA GLN A 128 -8.20 5.58 3.12
C GLN A 128 -9.12 4.87 4.13
N HIS A 129 -9.17 3.53 4.06
CA HIS A 129 -10.04 2.73 4.93
C HIS A 129 -9.65 2.84 6.41
N LEU A 130 -10.65 2.83 7.32
CA LEU A 130 -10.47 3.09 8.76
C LEU A 130 -9.63 2.06 9.52
N GLU A 131 -9.37 0.91 8.94
CA GLU A 131 -8.49 -0.12 9.51
C GLU A 131 -6.99 0.27 9.45
N LYS A 132 -6.63 1.27 8.65
CA LYS A 132 -5.26 1.75 8.54
C LYS A 132 -4.92 2.77 9.63
N ALA A 133 -3.64 2.85 10.04
CA ALA A 133 -3.20 3.60 11.21
C ALA A 133 -3.64 5.08 11.18
N ILE A 134 -3.31 5.83 10.14
CA ILE A 134 -3.60 7.28 10.07
C ILE A 134 -5.11 7.58 10.14
N PRO A 135 -5.98 6.98 9.29
CA PRO A 135 -7.42 7.23 9.43
C PRO A 135 -7.99 6.72 10.76
N ASN A 136 -7.49 5.61 11.30
CA ASN A 136 -7.89 5.12 12.62
C ASN A 136 -7.60 6.15 13.72
N PHE A 137 -6.40 6.73 13.72
CA PHE A 137 -5.98 7.73 14.69
C PHE A 137 -6.83 9.01 14.57
N ILE A 138 -7.03 9.49 13.33
CA ILE A 138 -7.84 10.68 13.09
C ILE A 138 -9.27 10.48 13.58
N VAL A 139 -9.93 9.38 13.18
CA VAL A 139 -11.32 9.10 13.55
C VAL A 139 -11.45 8.85 15.05
N SER A 140 -10.47 8.17 15.69
CA SER A 140 -10.44 8.03 17.16
C SER A 140 -10.41 9.39 17.84
N ALA A 141 -9.48 10.26 17.43
CA ALA A 141 -9.35 11.61 18.02
C ALA A 141 -10.59 12.49 17.78
N LEU A 142 -11.22 12.39 16.60
CA LEU A 142 -12.48 13.11 16.30
C LEU A 142 -13.67 12.63 17.11
N GLN A 143 -13.62 11.37 17.61
CA GLN A 143 -14.66 10.79 18.49
C GLN A 143 -14.31 10.89 19.98
N ASP A 144 -13.23 11.58 20.36
CA ASP A 144 -12.71 11.62 21.73
C ASP A 144 -12.41 10.23 22.31
N LYS A 145 -12.03 9.26 21.44
CA LYS A 145 -11.61 7.91 21.80
C LYS A 145 -10.09 7.81 21.82
N PRO A 146 -9.50 6.91 22.64
CA PRO A 146 -8.06 6.70 22.65
C PRO A 146 -7.51 6.30 21.27
N ILE A 147 -6.28 6.74 20.98
CA ILE A 147 -5.47 6.29 19.85
C ILE A 147 -4.66 5.08 20.29
N THR A 148 -4.84 3.95 19.63
CA THR A 148 -4.15 2.70 19.95
C THR A 148 -2.77 2.66 19.34
N ILE A 149 -1.72 2.54 20.17
CA ILE A 149 -0.32 2.39 19.77
C ILE A 149 0.14 0.97 20.10
N HIS A 150 0.58 0.23 19.10
CA HIS A 150 1.14 -1.11 19.27
C HIS A 150 2.61 -1.03 19.76
N GLY A 151 2.94 -1.83 20.78
CA GLY A 151 4.27 -1.83 21.39
C GLY A 151 4.61 -0.47 22.00
N ASP A 152 5.82 0.01 21.77
CA ASP A 152 6.31 1.33 22.20
C ASP A 152 6.07 2.44 21.17
N GLY A 153 5.54 2.08 19.98
CA GLY A 153 5.28 2.99 18.87
C GLY A 153 6.52 3.43 18.08
N ASN A 154 7.70 2.86 18.37
CA ASN A 154 8.96 3.23 17.71
C ASN A 154 9.12 2.62 16.30
N SER A 155 8.26 1.70 15.91
CA SER A 155 8.24 1.20 14.53
C SER A 155 8.05 2.36 13.54
N SER A 156 8.98 2.51 12.62
CA SER A 156 8.99 3.62 11.65
C SER A 156 8.60 3.17 10.24
N ARG A 157 8.00 4.08 9.50
CA ARG A 157 7.56 3.88 8.12
C ARG A 157 7.86 5.10 7.26
N ASP A 158 8.15 4.86 6.01
CA ASP A 158 8.14 5.88 4.97
C ASP A 158 6.68 6.14 4.57
N TRP A 159 6.16 7.31 4.94
CA TRP A 159 4.76 7.68 4.74
C TRP A 159 4.60 8.51 3.47
N LEU A 160 4.01 7.90 2.46
CA LEU A 160 3.79 8.52 1.15
C LEU A 160 2.35 9.01 1.01
N PHE A 161 2.18 10.30 0.71
CA PHE A 161 0.85 10.85 0.47
C PHE A 161 0.26 10.33 -0.84
N VAL A 162 -1.01 9.97 -0.84
CA VAL A 162 -1.65 9.24 -1.96
C VAL A 162 -1.62 9.99 -3.28
N GLU A 163 -1.69 11.34 -3.29
CA GLU A 163 -1.59 12.13 -4.52
C GLU A 163 -0.21 11.99 -5.17
N ASP A 164 0.86 11.84 -4.38
CA ASP A 164 2.20 11.57 -4.90
C ASP A 164 2.30 10.21 -5.57
N THR A 165 1.67 9.18 -4.98
CA THR A 165 1.56 7.86 -5.61
C THR A 165 0.79 7.95 -6.93
N CYS A 166 -0.34 8.68 -6.96
CA CYS A 166 -1.11 8.86 -8.19
C CYS A 166 -0.28 9.55 -9.28
N ARG A 167 0.52 10.58 -8.93
CA ARG A 167 1.43 11.24 -9.89
C ARG A 167 2.52 10.30 -10.42
N ALA A 168 3.07 9.42 -9.54
CA ALA A 168 4.04 8.41 -9.99
C ALA A 168 3.41 7.43 -10.98
N LEU A 169 2.21 6.95 -10.69
CA LEU A 169 1.48 6.05 -11.58
C LEU A 169 1.12 6.71 -12.90
N ASP A 170 0.69 7.96 -12.88
CA ASP A 170 0.45 8.74 -14.10
C ASP A 170 1.72 8.83 -14.96
N LYS A 171 2.87 9.11 -14.36
CA LYS A 171 4.17 9.09 -15.07
C LYS A 171 4.50 7.71 -15.63
N ILE A 172 4.27 6.62 -14.90
CA ILE A 172 4.48 5.25 -15.40
C ILE A 172 3.61 4.97 -16.64
N LEU A 173 2.37 5.47 -16.63
CA LEU A 173 1.44 5.28 -17.75
C LEU A 173 1.82 6.08 -19.02
N HIS A 174 2.60 7.15 -18.88
CA HIS A 174 2.92 8.07 -19.99
C HIS A 174 4.40 8.06 -20.41
N VAL A 175 5.31 7.49 -19.62
CA VAL A 175 6.73 7.39 -19.97
C VAL A 175 6.92 6.39 -21.14
N ASP A 176 8.05 6.50 -21.85
CA ASP A 176 8.46 5.48 -22.83
C ASP A 176 8.46 4.10 -22.17
N ARG A 177 7.64 3.18 -22.68
CA ARG A 177 7.46 1.81 -22.20
C ARG A 177 8.78 1.07 -21.98
N LYS A 178 9.78 1.34 -22.83
CA LYS A 178 11.12 0.72 -22.74
C LYS A 178 11.85 1.04 -21.44
N LYS A 179 11.49 2.13 -20.77
CA LYS A 179 12.11 2.53 -19.50
C LYS A 179 11.55 1.78 -18.30
N VAL A 180 10.32 1.28 -18.38
CA VAL A 180 9.62 0.72 -17.23
C VAL A 180 9.27 -0.77 -17.38
N ILE A 181 9.16 -1.29 -18.60
CA ILE A 181 8.90 -2.72 -18.82
C ILE A 181 10.06 -3.55 -18.27
N GLY A 182 9.72 -4.53 -17.43
CA GLY A 182 10.67 -5.41 -16.77
C GLY A 182 11.25 -4.88 -15.47
N GLU A 183 10.94 -3.62 -15.12
CA GLU A 183 11.46 -2.96 -13.94
C GLU A 183 10.61 -3.20 -12.69
N THR A 184 11.28 -3.14 -11.54
CA THR A 184 10.64 -2.97 -10.23
C THR A 184 10.99 -1.56 -9.75
N ILE A 185 10.00 -0.81 -9.22
CA ILE A 185 10.16 0.60 -8.83
C ILE A 185 9.56 0.83 -7.46
N ASN A 186 10.37 1.31 -6.53
CA ASN A 186 9.92 1.79 -5.22
C ASN A 186 9.27 3.17 -5.35
N LEU A 187 8.16 3.37 -4.63
CA LEU A 187 7.55 4.68 -4.47
C LEU A 187 7.50 5.03 -2.97
N GLY A 188 8.29 6.01 -2.57
CA GLY A 188 8.35 6.52 -1.20
C GLY A 188 8.93 7.92 -1.14
N THR A 189 9.20 8.41 0.06
CA THR A 189 9.71 9.75 0.29
C THR A 189 11.23 9.78 0.56
N GLY A 190 11.82 8.62 0.88
CA GLY A 190 13.21 8.50 1.33
C GLY A 190 13.42 8.98 2.78
N SER A 191 12.34 9.09 3.54
CA SER A 191 12.40 9.40 4.98
C SER A 191 11.32 8.65 5.74
N ASP A 192 11.61 8.30 6.97
CA ASP A 192 10.69 7.58 7.83
C ASP A 192 10.23 8.42 9.03
N THR A 193 9.10 8.04 9.60
CA THR A 193 8.57 8.62 10.84
C THR A 193 7.93 7.50 11.65
N CYS A 194 8.18 7.47 12.96
CA CYS A 194 7.62 6.45 13.82
C CYS A 194 6.11 6.63 14.04
N VAL A 195 5.42 5.52 14.31
CA VAL A 195 3.97 5.49 14.48
C VAL A 195 3.52 6.39 15.64
N LEU A 196 4.30 6.45 16.71
CA LEU A 196 4.03 7.32 17.87
C LEU A 196 4.00 8.80 17.47
N ASP A 197 4.98 9.25 16.67
CA ASP A 197 5.06 10.64 16.23
C ASP A 197 3.92 11.01 15.27
N ILE A 198 3.47 10.06 14.45
CA ILE A 198 2.23 10.23 13.66
C ILE A 198 1.03 10.48 14.60
N GLY A 199 0.89 9.67 15.66
CA GLY A 199 -0.16 9.86 16.65
C GLY A 199 -0.11 11.24 17.32
N ARG A 200 1.08 11.66 17.78
CA ARG A 200 1.31 12.99 18.37
C ARG A 200 0.99 14.13 17.42
N LYS A 201 1.45 14.05 16.16
CA LYS A 201 1.17 15.07 15.13
C LYS A 201 -0.34 15.20 14.89
N ILE A 202 -1.08 14.08 14.81
CA ILE A 202 -2.53 14.08 14.62
C ILE A 202 -3.24 14.71 15.82
N LEU A 203 -2.86 14.33 17.05
CA LEU A 203 -3.43 14.92 18.27
C LEU A 203 -3.16 16.42 18.34
N GLY A 204 -1.91 16.86 18.07
CA GLY A 204 -1.56 18.28 18.06
C GLY A 204 -2.37 19.09 17.02
N LYS A 205 -2.55 18.56 15.80
CA LYS A 205 -3.34 19.22 14.75
C LYS A 205 -4.85 19.25 15.04
N LEU A 206 -5.32 18.42 15.99
CA LEU A 206 -6.71 18.36 16.44
C LEU A 206 -6.94 19.03 17.80
N ASP A 207 -5.93 19.67 18.39
CA ASP A 207 -5.95 20.27 19.72
C ASP A 207 -6.37 19.26 20.83
N LYS A 208 -5.90 18.01 20.71
CA LYS A 208 -6.16 16.92 21.65
C LYS A 208 -4.94 16.59 22.51
N PRO A 209 -5.13 16.18 23.78
CA PRO A 209 -4.01 15.89 24.67
C PRO A 209 -3.35 14.55 24.37
N GLU A 210 -2.03 14.44 24.62
CA GLU A 210 -1.29 13.18 24.47
C GLU A 210 -1.78 12.05 25.39
N SER A 211 -2.52 12.38 26.45
CA SER A 211 -3.17 11.36 27.32
C SER A 211 -4.17 10.47 26.57
N MET A 212 -4.53 10.81 25.34
CA MET A 212 -5.32 9.95 24.46
C MET A 212 -4.52 8.81 23.82
N LEU A 213 -3.19 8.80 23.93
CA LEU A 213 -2.35 7.68 23.48
C LEU A 213 -2.51 6.49 24.42
N ASN A 214 -2.95 5.35 23.88
CA ASN A 214 -3.16 4.11 24.62
C ASN A 214 -2.25 3.02 24.06
N TYR A 215 -1.29 2.57 24.87
CA TYR A 215 -0.32 1.55 24.46
C TYR A 215 -0.87 0.16 24.71
N ILE A 216 -0.79 -0.70 23.70
CA ILE A 216 -1.17 -2.12 23.79
C ILE A 216 0.00 -3.02 23.41
N LYS A 217 -0.15 -4.33 23.61
CA LYS A 217 0.86 -5.31 23.22
C LYS A 217 1.14 -5.22 21.73
N ASP A 218 2.42 -5.37 21.35
CA ASP A 218 2.81 -5.37 19.95
C ASP A 218 2.25 -6.60 19.21
N ARG A 219 2.00 -6.43 17.91
CA ARG A 219 1.49 -7.50 17.06
C ARG A 219 2.62 -8.42 16.58
N PRO A 220 2.37 -9.72 16.36
CA PRO A 220 3.33 -10.61 15.73
C PRO A 220 3.72 -10.11 14.32
N GLY A 221 4.98 -10.31 13.93
CA GLY A 221 5.47 -9.95 12.61
C GLY A 221 5.55 -8.43 12.35
N GLN A 222 5.67 -7.63 13.40
CA GLN A 222 5.86 -6.19 13.28
C GLN A 222 7.21 -5.90 12.62
N VAL A 223 7.17 -5.10 11.56
CA VAL A 223 8.37 -4.57 10.90
C VAL A 223 8.87 -3.37 11.71
N SER A 224 10.17 -3.30 11.98
CA SER A 224 10.74 -2.23 12.80
C SER A 224 10.97 -0.94 12.02
N CYS A 225 11.53 -1.03 10.82
CA CYS A 225 11.82 0.14 10.00
C CYS A 225 11.56 -0.14 8.51
N HIS A 226 10.98 0.82 7.83
CA HIS A 226 10.87 0.89 6.37
C HIS A 226 11.24 2.29 5.89
N ILE A 227 12.24 2.38 5.03
CA ILE A 227 12.65 3.61 4.35
C ILE A 227 13.05 3.28 2.91
N SER A 228 12.49 3.99 1.94
CA SER A 228 12.72 3.73 0.53
C SER A 228 13.98 4.40 0.00
N SER A 229 14.74 3.73 -0.87
CA SER A 229 15.53 4.43 -1.87
C SER A 229 14.58 4.96 -2.96
N THR A 230 14.78 6.21 -3.34
CA THR A 230 13.99 6.91 -4.37
C THR A 230 14.79 7.12 -5.67
N ASP A 231 15.99 6.60 -5.75
CA ASP A 231 16.92 6.86 -6.87
C ASP A 231 16.35 6.35 -8.20
N LYS A 232 15.80 5.13 -8.20
CA LYS A 232 15.26 4.51 -9.42
C LYS A 232 13.98 5.21 -9.90
N SER A 233 13.08 5.59 -9.02
CA SER A 233 11.89 6.36 -9.40
C SER A 233 12.26 7.73 -9.97
N LYS A 234 13.28 8.37 -9.42
CA LYS A 234 13.80 9.63 -9.95
C LYS A 234 14.46 9.45 -11.32
N GLU A 235 15.29 8.41 -11.48
CA GLU A 235 16.00 8.14 -12.74
C GLU A 235 15.03 7.80 -13.88
N LEU A 236 14.10 6.85 -13.65
CA LEU A 236 13.24 6.32 -14.72
C LEU A 236 12.04 7.21 -15.01
N LEU A 237 11.48 7.87 -13.98
CA LEU A 237 10.23 8.60 -14.07
C LEU A 237 10.40 10.12 -13.92
N ASP A 238 11.60 10.61 -13.58
CA ASP A 238 11.77 12.00 -13.12
C ASP A 238 10.71 12.36 -12.06
N TRP A 239 10.55 11.46 -11.08
CA TRP A 239 9.55 11.58 -10.03
C TRP A 239 10.18 11.51 -8.64
N GLN A 240 9.64 12.33 -7.75
CA GLN A 240 9.86 12.29 -6.31
C GLN A 240 8.60 12.74 -5.58
N ALA A 241 8.47 12.35 -4.31
CA ALA A 241 7.40 12.85 -3.46
C ALA A 241 7.55 14.37 -3.24
N GLU A 242 6.45 15.13 -3.37
CA GLU A 242 6.43 16.58 -3.23
C GLU A 242 5.64 17.03 -2.01
N ILE A 243 4.70 16.21 -1.54
CA ILE A 243 3.83 16.55 -0.41
C ILE A 243 4.53 16.15 0.89
N SER A 244 4.84 17.13 1.73
CA SER A 244 5.40 16.86 3.06
C SER A 244 4.42 16.10 3.94
N LEU A 245 4.93 15.33 4.92
CA LEU A 245 4.09 14.60 5.88
C LEU A 245 3.11 15.54 6.60
N ASP A 246 3.55 16.73 7.02
CA ASP A 246 2.69 17.68 7.72
C ASP A 246 1.55 18.20 6.84
N THR A 247 1.83 18.55 5.59
CA THR A 247 0.82 18.98 4.60
C THR A 247 -0.15 17.84 4.27
N GLY A 248 0.35 16.63 4.06
CA GLY A 248 -0.49 15.47 3.78
C GLY A 248 -1.40 15.10 4.95
N LEU A 249 -0.90 15.18 6.21
CA LEU A 249 -1.71 14.98 7.41
C LEU A 249 -2.82 16.03 7.53
N GLU A 250 -2.53 17.32 7.23
CA GLU A 250 -3.53 18.39 7.24
C GLU A 250 -4.66 18.10 6.26
N LYS A 251 -4.33 17.82 5.00
CA LYS A 251 -5.31 17.44 3.97
C LYS A 251 -6.13 16.21 4.38
N THR A 252 -5.48 15.22 4.97
CA THR A 252 -6.13 13.98 5.41
C THR A 252 -7.10 14.26 6.56
N ILE A 253 -6.68 14.99 7.60
CA ILE A 253 -7.51 15.39 8.72
C ILE A 253 -8.72 16.21 8.26
N GLU A 254 -8.51 17.17 7.37
CA GLU A 254 -9.59 17.99 6.80
C GLU A 254 -10.62 17.12 6.08
N PHE A 255 -10.17 16.13 5.29
CA PHE A 255 -11.07 15.19 4.64
C PHE A 255 -11.96 14.46 5.65
N TYR A 256 -11.39 13.87 6.71
CA TYR A 256 -12.17 13.11 7.72
C TYR A 256 -13.07 14.01 8.55
N LYS A 257 -12.67 15.26 8.85
CA LYS A 257 -13.54 16.26 9.50
C LYS A 257 -14.79 16.57 8.67
N ASN A 258 -14.58 16.81 7.35
CA ASN A 258 -15.65 17.29 6.48
C ASN A 258 -16.52 16.18 5.89
N ASN A 259 -16.10 14.92 5.98
CA ASN A 259 -16.79 13.78 5.37
C ASN A 259 -17.22 12.72 6.41
N ARG A 260 -17.78 13.17 7.55
CA ARG A 260 -18.20 12.30 8.63
C ARG A 260 -19.16 11.20 8.17
N GLN A 261 -20.16 11.53 7.36
CA GLN A 261 -21.13 10.57 6.82
C GLN A 261 -20.48 9.48 5.94
N TRP A 262 -19.34 9.80 5.30
CA TRP A 262 -18.62 8.83 4.49
C TRP A 262 -17.99 7.73 5.35
N TRP A 263 -17.35 8.07 6.46
CA TRP A 263 -16.61 7.10 7.26
C TRP A 263 -17.42 6.51 8.42
N GLU A 264 -18.49 7.14 8.93
CA GLU A 264 -19.31 6.61 10.03
C GLU A 264 -19.88 5.22 9.70
N ARG A 265 -20.25 4.98 8.47
CA ARG A 265 -20.76 3.67 8.01
C ARG A 265 -19.73 2.54 8.09
N PHE A 266 -18.44 2.86 8.23
CA PHE A 266 -17.34 1.90 8.31
C PHE A 266 -16.78 1.72 9.74
N ILE A 267 -17.30 2.40 10.74
CA ILE A 267 -16.79 2.34 12.12
C ILE A 267 -16.79 0.92 12.67
N TRP A 268 -17.80 0.12 12.37
CA TRP A 268 -17.90 -1.28 12.79
C TRP A 268 -16.71 -2.13 12.32
N MET A 269 -16.12 -1.82 11.17
CA MET A 269 -14.94 -2.52 10.67
C MET A 269 -13.70 -2.22 11.50
N LYS A 270 -13.59 -0.98 12.01
CA LYS A 270 -12.51 -0.59 12.92
C LYS A 270 -12.56 -1.39 14.23
N GLU A 271 -13.77 -1.61 14.76
CA GLU A 271 -13.98 -2.31 16.02
C GLU A 271 -13.67 -3.82 15.94
N LEU A 272 -13.82 -4.43 14.75
CA LEU A 272 -13.52 -5.84 14.54
C LEU A 272 -12.02 -6.17 14.58
N TRP A 273 -11.15 -5.24 14.17
CA TRP A 273 -9.73 -5.53 13.93
C TRP A 273 -8.79 -4.58 14.67
N GLY A 274 -9.32 -3.66 15.44
CA GLY A 274 -8.56 -2.61 16.15
C GLY A 274 -8.34 -2.86 17.64
N SER A 275 -8.67 -4.05 18.14
CA SER A 275 -8.49 -4.46 19.54
C SER A 275 -7.34 -5.43 19.71
#